data_de2c88081a3a65b1558eb5bf8e827f76
#
_entry.id   de2c88081a3a65b1558eb5bf8e827f76
#
_cell.length_a   1.000
_cell.length_b   1.000
_cell.length_c   1.000
_cell.angle_alpha   90.00
_cell.angle_beta   90.00
_cell.angle_gamma   90.00
#
_symmetry.space_group_name_H-M   'P 1'
#
loop_
_entity.id
_entity.type
_entity.pdbx_description
1 polymer ?
#
loop_
_entity_poly.entity_id
_entity_poly.type
_entity_poly.pdbx_seq_one_letter_code
_entity_poly.pdbx_strand_id
1 'polypeptide(L)'
;MFDCSGCPKLQNLEGAPEEVGFFDCNSCPGLRNLEGAPEKVINFDCNNCYNLKSLKGAPKEVRDGFFCYSCKKLTSLEGAPRKIGDWVECWGCDNLIITDKDRRKYKIHDRD
;
A
#
# COMPACT_ATOMS: atom_id res chain seq x y z
N MET A 1 13.53 10.05 2.22
CA MET A 1 12.98 8.90 1.49
C MET A 1 13.54 7.60 2.03
N PHE A 2 12.69 6.61 2.23
CA PHE A 2 13.11 5.25 2.58
C PHE A 2 12.76 4.32 1.41
N ASP A 3 13.76 3.67 0.84
CA ASP A 3 13.59 2.86 -0.37
C ASP A 3 14.07 1.43 -0.14
N CYS A 4 13.13 0.47 -0.10
CA CYS A 4 13.43 -0.95 -0.08
C CYS A 4 12.84 -1.66 -1.31
N SER A 5 12.64 -0.90 -2.39
CA SER A 5 12.07 -1.43 -3.61
C SER A 5 12.92 -2.56 -4.21
N GLY A 6 12.27 -3.50 -4.87
CA GLY A 6 12.94 -4.59 -5.56
C GLY A 6 13.58 -5.63 -4.65
N CYS A 7 13.27 -5.67 -3.36
CA CYS A 7 13.85 -6.64 -2.42
C CYS A 7 13.13 -7.99 -2.53
N PRO A 8 13.75 -9.03 -3.13
CA PRO A 8 13.03 -10.26 -3.42
C PRO A 8 12.69 -11.13 -2.20
N LYS A 9 13.39 -10.93 -1.10
CA LYS A 9 13.20 -11.73 0.11
C LYS A 9 12.42 -11.02 1.21
N LEU A 10 12.03 -9.77 0.99
CA LEU A 10 11.30 -8.99 1.98
C LEU A 10 9.87 -9.53 2.09
N GLN A 11 9.46 -9.96 3.29
CA GLN A 11 8.14 -10.53 3.52
C GLN A 11 7.18 -9.59 4.25
N ASN A 12 7.72 -8.66 5.02
CA ASN A 12 6.96 -7.63 5.72
C ASN A 12 7.86 -6.41 5.92
N LEU A 13 7.37 -5.40 6.62
CA LEU A 13 8.10 -4.15 6.79
C LEU A 13 8.63 -3.94 8.22
N GLU A 14 8.74 -5.00 9.00
CA GLU A 14 9.31 -4.91 10.35
C GLU A 14 10.72 -4.33 10.31
N GLY A 15 11.01 -3.42 11.22
CA GLY A 15 12.29 -2.75 11.27
C GLY A 15 12.36 -1.48 10.45
N ALA A 16 11.29 -1.10 9.74
CA ALA A 16 11.26 0.14 9.00
C ALA A 16 11.36 1.34 9.95
N PRO A 17 11.91 2.47 9.47
CA PRO A 17 11.96 3.70 10.27
C PRO A 17 10.56 4.15 10.70
N GLU A 18 10.46 4.76 11.88
CA GLU A 18 9.17 5.21 12.41
C GLU A 18 8.59 6.41 11.66
N GLU A 19 9.45 7.29 11.17
CA GLU A 19 9.03 8.47 10.43
C GLU A 19 9.75 8.51 9.09
N VAL A 20 8.98 8.58 8.02
CA VAL A 20 9.51 8.61 6.66
C VAL A 20 8.61 9.51 5.83
N GLY A 21 9.19 10.37 5.01
CA GLY A 21 8.41 11.15 4.06
C GLY A 21 7.85 10.25 2.97
N PHE A 22 8.70 9.81 2.06
CA PHE A 22 8.33 8.89 0.99
C PHE A 22 8.81 7.50 1.35
N PHE A 23 7.88 6.56 1.44
CA PHE A 23 8.21 5.16 1.71
C PHE A 23 7.96 4.35 0.43
N ASP A 24 9.02 3.73 -0.09
CA ASP A 24 8.95 2.98 -1.34
C ASP A 24 9.36 1.52 -1.12
N CYS A 25 8.38 0.62 -1.23
CA CYS A 25 8.60 -0.82 -1.19
C CYS A 25 8.03 -1.49 -2.45
N ASN A 26 8.05 -0.77 -3.57
CA ASN A 26 7.49 -1.33 -4.81
C ASN A 26 8.29 -2.55 -5.28
N SER A 27 7.62 -3.39 -6.06
CA SER A 27 8.23 -4.54 -6.72
C SER A 27 8.96 -5.49 -5.76
N CYS A 28 8.39 -5.70 -4.58
CA CYS A 28 8.88 -6.68 -3.61
C CYS A 28 8.04 -7.96 -3.73
N PRO A 29 8.49 -8.98 -4.48
CA PRO A 29 7.67 -10.15 -4.76
C PRO A 29 7.39 -11.03 -3.55
N GLY A 30 8.19 -10.94 -2.49
CA GLY A 30 7.96 -11.70 -1.26
C GLY A 30 7.04 -11.02 -0.27
N LEU A 31 6.71 -9.76 -0.49
CA LEU A 31 5.90 -8.98 0.46
C LEU A 31 4.46 -9.47 0.46
N ARG A 32 3.95 -9.90 1.63
CA ARG A 32 2.62 -10.48 1.75
C ARG A 32 1.62 -9.60 2.49
N ASN A 33 2.13 -8.73 3.33
CA ASN A 33 1.35 -7.72 4.05
C ASN A 33 2.25 -6.52 4.33
N LEU A 34 1.73 -5.53 5.02
CA LEU A 34 2.47 -4.29 5.30
C LEU A 34 2.82 -4.13 6.79
N GLU A 35 2.81 -5.23 7.54
CA GLU A 35 3.14 -5.18 8.97
C GLU A 35 4.54 -4.61 9.19
N GLY A 36 4.64 -3.69 10.13
CA GLY A 36 5.88 -2.98 10.43
C GLY A 36 6.02 -1.64 9.75
N ALA A 37 5.09 -1.26 8.87
CA ALA A 37 5.14 0.04 8.22
C ALA A 37 5.12 1.17 9.26
N PRO A 38 5.74 2.33 8.94
CA PRO A 38 5.63 3.50 9.80
C PRO A 38 4.17 3.90 9.99
N GLU A 39 3.81 4.46 11.14
CA GLU A 39 2.44 4.88 11.37
C GLU A 39 2.01 6.05 10.50
N LYS A 40 2.94 6.94 10.17
CA LYS A 40 2.65 8.14 9.37
C LYS A 40 3.69 8.31 8.30
N VAL A 41 3.23 8.50 7.08
CA VAL A 41 4.10 8.81 5.93
C VAL A 41 3.44 9.90 5.09
N ILE A 42 4.23 10.53 4.23
CA ILE A 42 3.69 11.49 3.26
C ILE A 42 3.17 10.73 2.05
N ASN A 43 3.98 9.86 1.46
CA ASN A 43 3.59 9.00 0.36
C ASN A 43 4.01 7.56 0.64
N PHE A 44 3.17 6.62 0.24
CA PHE A 44 3.46 5.19 0.42
C PHE A 44 3.28 4.46 -0.90
N ASP A 45 4.33 3.78 -1.36
CA ASP A 45 4.34 3.07 -2.63
C ASP A 45 4.62 1.58 -2.42
N CYS A 46 3.62 0.75 -2.69
CA CYS A 46 3.76 -0.70 -2.72
C CYS A 46 3.32 -1.27 -4.08
N ASN A 47 3.55 -0.53 -5.14
CA ASN A 47 3.19 -0.94 -6.49
C ASN A 47 3.88 -2.25 -6.88
N ASN A 48 3.21 -3.04 -7.70
CA ASN A 48 3.77 -4.26 -8.28
C ASN A 48 4.25 -5.28 -7.24
N CYS A 49 3.68 -5.29 -6.06
CA CYS A 49 3.94 -6.32 -5.07
C CYS A 49 2.99 -7.49 -5.37
N TYR A 50 3.43 -8.38 -6.26
CA TYR A 50 2.56 -9.41 -6.84
C TYR A 50 2.00 -10.42 -5.85
N ASN A 51 2.64 -10.59 -4.70
CA ASN A 51 2.19 -11.53 -3.68
C ASN A 51 1.56 -10.86 -2.47
N LEU A 52 1.35 -9.55 -2.54
CA LEU A 52 0.70 -8.80 -1.47
C LEU A 52 -0.77 -9.22 -1.42
N LYS A 53 -1.16 -9.89 -0.34
CA LYS A 53 -2.52 -10.41 -0.16
C LYS A 53 -3.41 -9.50 0.65
N SER A 54 -2.81 -8.67 1.49
CA SER A 54 -3.52 -7.83 2.44
C SER A 54 -2.76 -6.54 2.67
N LEU A 55 -3.49 -5.48 2.98
CA LEU A 55 -2.90 -4.21 3.40
C LEU A 55 -2.72 -4.12 4.91
N LYS A 56 -2.91 -5.23 5.61
CA LYS A 56 -2.73 -5.28 7.07
C LYS A 56 -1.37 -4.73 7.47
N GLY A 57 -1.37 -3.84 8.45
CA GLY A 57 -0.16 -3.20 8.92
C GLY A 57 0.22 -1.93 8.17
N ALA A 58 -0.57 -1.50 7.19
CA ALA A 58 -0.33 -0.25 6.47
C ALA A 58 -0.19 0.92 7.45
N PRO A 59 0.47 2.02 7.03
CA PRO A 59 0.49 3.23 7.83
C PRO A 59 -0.92 3.65 8.20
N LYS A 60 -1.12 4.19 9.38
CA LYS A 60 -2.44 4.68 9.80
C LYS A 60 -2.82 5.95 9.08
N GLU A 61 -1.85 6.77 8.76
CA GLU A 61 -2.06 8.03 8.05
C GLU A 61 -1.07 8.17 6.90
N VAL A 62 -1.60 8.46 5.72
CA VAL A 62 -0.83 8.82 4.54
C VAL A 62 -1.29 10.22 4.16
N ARG A 63 -0.37 11.17 4.21
CA ARG A 63 -0.70 12.57 3.99
C ARG A 63 -1.12 12.86 2.56
N ASP A 64 -0.41 12.28 1.61
CA ASP A 64 -0.69 12.48 0.19
C ASP A 64 -1.21 11.19 -0.44
N GLY A 65 -0.43 10.49 -1.24
CA GLY A 65 -0.90 9.37 -2.03
C GLY A 65 -0.52 8.00 -1.52
N PHE A 66 -1.42 7.04 -1.68
CA PHE A 66 -1.18 5.63 -1.39
C PHE A 66 -1.22 4.87 -2.71
N PHE A 67 -0.10 4.24 -3.08
CA PHE A 67 0.07 3.60 -4.39
C PHE A 67 0.19 2.09 -4.25
N CYS A 68 -0.74 1.36 -4.84
CA CYS A 68 -0.73 -0.10 -4.85
C CYS A 68 -1.10 -0.67 -6.22
N TYR A 69 -0.53 -0.10 -7.29
CA TYR A 69 -0.77 -0.57 -8.66
C TYR A 69 -0.38 -2.03 -8.82
N SER A 70 -1.18 -2.75 -9.58
CA SER A 70 -0.82 -4.10 -10.05
C SER A 70 -0.46 -5.08 -8.93
N CYS A 71 -1.10 -4.96 -7.79
CA CYS A 71 -1.00 -5.95 -6.71
C CYS A 71 -2.03 -7.06 -7.01
N LYS A 72 -1.60 -8.06 -7.78
CA LYS A 72 -2.50 -9.05 -8.40
C LYS A 72 -3.24 -9.94 -7.40
N LYS A 73 -2.69 -10.15 -6.21
CA LYS A 73 -3.32 -11.01 -5.20
C LYS A 73 -4.13 -10.25 -4.16
N LEU A 74 -4.14 -8.92 -4.24
CA LEU A 74 -4.91 -8.10 -3.33
C LEU A 74 -6.39 -8.21 -3.66
N THR A 75 -7.22 -8.56 -2.68
CA THR A 75 -8.64 -8.80 -2.89
C THR A 75 -9.56 -7.76 -2.25
N SER A 76 -9.04 -6.97 -1.30
CA SER A 76 -9.82 -5.93 -0.65
C SER A 76 -8.92 -4.79 -0.18
N LEU A 77 -9.52 -3.67 0.18
CA LEU A 77 -8.82 -2.56 0.80
C LEU A 77 -8.84 -2.64 2.33
N GLU A 78 -9.25 -3.78 2.88
CA GLU A 78 -9.23 -3.98 4.32
C GLU A 78 -7.80 -3.85 4.85
N GLY A 79 -7.64 -3.10 5.92
CA GLY A 79 -6.32 -2.80 6.48
C GLY A 79 -5.67 -1.55 5.91
N ALA A 80 -6.27 -0.92 4.91
CA ALA A 80 -5.77 0.33 4.35
C ALA A 80 -5.69 1.43 5.42
N PRO A 81 -4.86 2.46 5.20
CA PRO A 81 -4.74 3.56 6.15
C PRO A 81 -6.09 4.16 6.52
N ARG A 82 -6.25 4.55 7.79
CA ARG A 82 -7.46 5.25 8.23
C ARG A 82 -7.68 6.54 7.46
N LYS A 83 -6.59 7.21 7.13
CA LYS A 83 -6.64 8.53 6.55
C LYS A 83 -5.63 8.62 5.40
N ILE A 84 -6.13 8.96 4.24
CA ILE A 84 -5.33 9.19 3.04
C ILE A 84 -5.76 10.55 2.51
N GLY A 85 -4.81 11.48 2.42
CA GLY A 85 -5.13 12.87 2.06
C GLY A 85 -5.45 13.07 0.60
N ASP A 86 -4.95 12.20 -0.26
CA ASP A 86 -5.18 12.31 -1.69
C ASP A 86 -5.68 10.96 -2.23
N TRP A 87 -5.18 10.50 -3.37
CA TRP A 87 -5.72 9.33 -4.06
C TRP A 87 -5.18 8.00 -3.53
N VAL A 88 -6.05 6.99 -3.55
CA VAL A 88 -5.64 5.58 -3.52
C VAL A 88 -5.49 5.16 -4.97
N GLU A 89 -4.26 4.88 -5.39
CA GLU A 89 -3.94 4.48 -6.76
C GLU A 89 -3.83 2.96 -6.80
N CYS A 90 -4.86 2.29 -7.26
CA CYS A 90 -4.94 0.82 -7.23
C CYS A 90 -5.37 0.19 -8.55
N TRP A 91 -5.13 0.86 -9.67
CA TRP A 91 -5.44 0.28 -10.96
C TRP A 91 -4.53 -0.92 -11.27
N GLY A 92 -5.03 -1.84 -12.08
CA GLY A 92 -4.29 -3.06 -12.38
C GLY A 92 -4.31 -4.12 -11.28
N CYS A 93 -5.07 -3.92 -10.22
CA CYS A 93 -5.30 -4.93 -9.18
C CYS A 93 -6.50 -5.78 -9.62
N ASP A 94 -6.23 -6.80 -10.43
CA ASP A 94 -7.28 -7.52 -11.16
C ASP A 94 -8.29 -8.25 -10.26
N ASN A 95 -7.89 -8.59 -9.05
CA ASN A 95 -8.74 -9.34 -8.12
C ASN A 95 -9.29 -8.47 -6.98
N LEU A 96 -9.02 -7.18 -7.02
CA LEU A 96 -9.43 -6.25 -5.97
C LEU A 96 -10.92 -5.94 -6.09
N ILE A 97 -11.66 -6.13 -5.00
CA ILE A 97 -13.05 -5.75 -4.90
C ILE A 97 -13.13 -4.47 -4.06
N ILE A 98 -13.62 -3.41 -4.68
CA ILE A 98 -13.78 -2.11 -4.03
C ILE A 98 -15.26 -1.96 -3.68
N THR A 99 -15.55 -1.77 -2.39
CA THR A 99 -16.91 -1.65 -1.89
C THR A 99 -17.40 -0.21 -1.99
N ASP A 100 -18.72 -0.02 -1.85
CA ASP A 100 -19.27 1.33 -1.76
C ASP A 100 -18.75 2.09 -0.54
N LYS A 101 -18.50 1.37 0.56
CA LYS A 101 -17.90 1.94 1.76
C LYS A 101 -16.51 2.48 1.47
N ASP A 102 -15.71 1.74 0.72
CA ASP A 102 -14.37 2.18 0.32
C ASP A 102 -14.46 3.46 -0.50
N ARG A 103 -15.38 3.53 -1.44
CA ARG A 103 -15.54 4.70 -2.31
C ARG A 103 -16.03 5.93 -1.55
N ARG A 104 -16.79 5.72 -0.49
CA ARG A 104 -17.20 6.84 0.38
C ARG A 104 -16.05 7.35 1.25
N LYS A 105 -15.12 6.46 1.61
CA LYS A 105 -14.02 6.79 2.52
C LYS A 105 -12.82 7.38 1.81
N TYR A 106 -12.51 6.90 0.60
CA TYR A 106 -11.29 7.25 -0.13
C TYR A 106 -11.58 7.79 -1.53
N LYS A 107 -10.67 8.62 -2.03
CA LYS A 107 -10.62 8.95 -3.46
C LYS A 107 -9.88 7.81 -4.14
N ILE A 108 -10.56 7.04 -4.96
CA ILE A 108 -10.00 5.81 -5.53
C ILE A 108 -9.83 5.95 -7.04
N HIS A 109 -8.62 5.64 -7.50
CA HIS A 109 -8.28 5.55 -8.91
C HIS A 109 -7.96 4.08 -9.20
N ASP A 110 -8.95 3.32 -9.68
CA ASP A 110 -8.86 1.88 -9.86
C ASP A 110 -8.73 1.44 -11.33
N ARG A 111 -8.67 2.40 -12.24
CA ARG A 111 -8.43 2.14 -13.67
C ARG A 111 -7.98 3.42 -14.34
N ASP A 112 -7.16 3.27 -15.36
CA ASP A 112 -6.61 4.39 -16.13
C ASP A 112 -7.58 4.92 -17.21
#